data_d6e6932150fbe214172b91c6544367b7
#
_entry.id   d6e6932150fbe214172b91c6544367b7
#
_cell.length_a   1.000
_cell.length_b   1.000
_cell.length_c   1.000
_cell.angle_alpha   90.00
_cell.angle_beta   90.00
_cell.angle_gamma   90.00
#
_symmetry.space_group_name_H-M   'P 1'
#
loop_
_entity.id
_entity.type
_entity.pdbx_description
1 polymer ?
#
loop_
_entity_poly.entity_id
_entity_poly.type
_entity_poly.pdbx_seq_one_letter_code
_entity_poly.pdbx_strand_id
1 'polypeptide(L)'
;MNLTARSSSSVLAAATLLAAGAILAGPATAAAAAPTWAPAASASIHPGVQMYTEGAQCTANFVFTDAAGTTYVGYAAHCAGTGEATDTNGCDAGSLPLGTRVQFVEGGSLVSAGTTVGEGTLAYSSWLTMQQRGERDPNTCDFNDLALVQVDADDVAKVNPSVPFWGGPVGINTEGTAAGDTVYSYGNSSLRAGVSQLSPKQGSSLGTTGEGWTHPVYTVSPGVPGDSGSAFLDAEGNALGTLSTLAIAPLAGSNGVGDLAHELAYAQQHGGIAGLELVPGTEPFTP
;
A
#
# COMPACT_ATOMS: atom_id res chain seq x y z
N MET A 1 83.42 -35.39 -45.04
CA MET A 1 82.19 -36.17 -45.00
C MET A 1 81.09 -35.25 -44.54
N ASN A 2 80.32 -34.70 -45.50
CA ASN A 2 79.28 -33.74 -45.29
C ASN A 2 77.95 -34.46 -45.35
N LEU A 3 77.17 -34.31 -44.27
CA LEU A 3 75.81 -34.75 -44.26
C LEU A 3 74.91 -33.51 -44.03
N THR A 4 74.23 -33.18 -45.09
CA THR A 4 73.21 -32.10 -45.15
C THR A 4 71.88 -32.63 -44.59
N ALA A 5 71.40 -31.99 -43.53
CA ALA A 5 70.01 -32.25 -43.02
C ALA A 5 69.05 -31.29 -43.72
N ARG A 6 67.99 -31.88 -44.33
CA ARG A 6 66.84 -31.17 -44.93
C ARG A 6 65.84 -30.92 -43.84
N SER A 7 65.48 -29.69 -43.61
CA SER A 7 64.33 -29.30 -42.75
C SER A 7 63.05 -29.29 -43.55
N SER A 8 62.07 -30.10 -43.14
CA SER A 8 60.71 -30.06 -43.69
C SER A 8 59.86 -29.12 -42.83
N SER A 9 59.38 -28.04 -43.44
CA SER A 9 58.47 -27.10 -42.82
C SER A 9 57.03 -27.61 -42.98
N SER A 10 56.38 -27.99 -41.89
CA SER A 10 54.97 -28.32 -41.85
C SER A 10 54.13 -27.04 -41.63
N VAL A 11 53.30 -26.67 -42.60
CA VAL A 11 52.34 -25.57 -42.48
C VAL A 11 51.08 -26.13 -41.79
N LEU A 12 50.82 -25.71 -40.58
CA LEU A 12 49.54 -25.92 -39.90
C LEU A 12 48.54 -24.87 -40.40
N ALA A 13 47.50 -25.29 -41.10
CA ALA A 13 46.33 -24.46 -41.41
C ALA A 13 45.38 -24.45 -40.19
N ALA A 14 45.24 -23.30 -39.50
CA ALA A 14 44.27 -23.10 -38.47
C ALA A 14 42.91 -22.77 -39.11
N ALA A 15 41.92 -23.67 -38.96
CA ALA A 15 40.56 -23.43 -39.34
C ALA A 15 39.83 -22.75 -38.18
N THR A 16 39.52 -21.46 -38.31
CA THR A 16 38.65 -20.71 -37.38
C THR A 16 37.18 -21.03 -37.68
N LEU A 17 36.58 -21.77 -36.78
CA LEU A 17 35.10 -21.96 -36.75
C LEU A 17 34.48 -20.69 -36.12
N LEU A 18 33.81 -19.89 -36.93
CA LEU A 18 32.89 -18.85 -36.49
C LEU A 18 31.58 -19.51 -36.07
N ALA A 19 31.39 -19.67 -34.74
CA ALA A 19 30.08 -20.02 -34.21
C ALA A 19 29.15 -18.80 -34.23
N ALA A 20 28.26 -18.73 -35.17
CA ALA A 20 27.17 -17.74 -35.17
C ALA A 20 26.17 -18.08 -34.04
N GLY A 21 26.31 -17.41 -32.89
CA GLY A 21 25.32 -17.49 -31.84
C GLY A 21 24.03 -16.77 -32.24
N ALA A 22 22.98 -17.52 -32.53
CA ALA A 22 21.65 -16.98 -32.71
C ALA A 22 21.14 -16.54 -31.32
N ILE A 23 21.11 -15.23 -31.06
CA ILE A 23 20.39 -14.65 -29.90
C ILE A 23 18.91 -14.81 -30.20
N LEU A 24 18.26 -15.78 -29.57
CA LEU A 24 16.82 -15.87 -29.52
C LEU A 24 16.31 -14.71 -28.65
N ALA A 25 15.93 -13.61 -29.28
CA ALA A 25 15.15 -12.58 -28.60
C ALA A 25 13.81 -13.20 -28.23
N GLY A 26 13.59 -13.49 -26.92
CA GLY A 26 12.29 -13.86 -26.42
C GLY A 26 11.29 -12.73 -26.68
N PRO A 27 9.98 -13.03 -26.73
CA PRO A 27 8.96 -12.00 -26.90
C PRO A 27 9.09 -11.00 -25.74
N ALA A 28 9.35 -9.74 -26.07
CA ALA A 28 9.24 -8.65 -25.11
C ALA A 28 7.77 -8.56 -24.69
N THR A 29 7.46 -8.89 -23.45
CA THR A 29 6.14 -8.59 -22.87
C THR A 29 5.99 -7.09 -22.89
N ALA A 30 5.05 -6.58 -23.69
CA ALA A 30 4.70 -5.17 -23.65
C ALA A 30 4.25 -4.86 -22.22
N ALA A 31 4.87 -3.87 -21.57
CA ALA A 31 4.39 -3.36 -20.29
C ALA A 31 2.96 -2.86 -20.51
N ALA A 32 2.06 -3.21 -19.59
CA ALA A 32 0.70 -2.68 -19.64
C ALA A 32 0.77 -1.14 -19.57
N ALA A 33 -0.11 -0.47 -20.32
CA ALA A 33 -0.21 0.98 -20.23
C ALA A 33 -0.65 1.36 -18.83
N ALA A 34 0.01 2.38 -18.22
CA ALA A 34 -0.40 2.88 -16.93
C ALA A 34 -1.86 3.35 -16.98
N PRO A 35 -2.66 3.12 -15.93
CA PRO A 35 -4.03 3.60 -15.85
C PRO A 35 -4.10 5.12 -16.04
N THR A 36 -5.18 5.59 -16.67
CA THR A 36 -5.46 7.02 -16.75
C THR A 36 -6.32 7.39 -15.54
N TRP A 37 -5.80 8.22 -14.65
CA TRP A 37 -6.47 8.63 -13.43
C TRP A 37 -7.53 9.69 -13.69
N ALA A 38 -8.63 9.65 -12.94
CA ALA A 38 -9.61 10.74 -12.89
C ALA A 38 -8.95 12.04 -12.41
N PRO A 39 -9.42 13.22 -12.82
CA PRO A 39 -8.99 14.46 -12.18
C PRO A 39 -9.31 14.46 -10.69
N ALA A 40 -8.39 14.89 -9.82
CA ALA A 40 -8.56 14.85 -8.36
C ALA A 40 -9.87 15.55 -7.88
N ALA A 41 -10.26 16.63 -8.55
CA ALA A 41 -11.48 17.38 -8.20
C ALA A 41 -12.80 16.63 -8.50
N SER A 42 -12.78 15.55 -9.27
CA SER A 42 -13.97 14.79 -9.67
C SER A 42 -13.86 13.29 -9.42
N ALA A 43 -12.73 12.84 -8.88
CA ALA A 43 -12.55 11.45 -8.52
C ALA A 43 -13.46 11.08 -7.35
N SER A 44 -14.15 9.96 -7.46
CA SER A 44 -14.97 9.41 -6.38
C SER A 44 -14.31 8.25 -5.64
N ILE A 45 -13.20 7.72 -6.17
CA ILE A 45 -12.38 6.70 -5.50
C ILE A 45 -10.97 7.29 -5.34
N HIS A 46 -10.56 7.52 -4.11
CA HIS A 46 -9.29 8.18 -3.79
C HIS A 46 -8.87 7.85 -2.35
N PRO A 47 -7.62 8.11 -1.94
CA PRO A 47 -7.27 8.11 -0.52
C PRO A 47 -8.28 8.90 0.30
N GLY A 48 -8.78 8.33 1.38
CA GLY A 48 -9.84 8.96 2.18
C GLY A 48 -11.28 8.62 1.77
N VAL A 49 -11.54 7.88 0.70
CA VAL A 49 -12.88 7.36 0.44
C VAL A 49 -13.27 6.34 1.51
N GLN A 50 -14.54 6.29 1.91
CA GLN A 50 -15.03 5.29 2.84
C GLN A 50 -15.05 3.92 2.16
N MET A 51 -14.61 2.89 2.87
CA MET A 51 -14.61 1.51 2.41
C MET A 51 -15.44 0.66 3.36
N TYR A 52 -16.42 -0.08 2.82
CA TYR A 52 -17.28 -0.95 3.59
C TYR A 52 -17.05 -2.41 3.21
N THR A 53 -16.70 -3.22 4.22
CA THR A 53 -16.50 -4.67 4.09
C THR A 53 -17.45 -5.35 5.06
N GLU A 54 -18.47 -6.10 4.56
CA GLU A 54 -19.52 -6.74 5.37
C GLU A 54 -20.15 -5.79 6.42
N GLY A 55 -20.25 -4.49 6.08
CA GLY A 55 -20.83 -3.47 6.93
C GLY A 55 -19.85 -2.77 7.88
N ALA A 56 -18.63 -3.25 8.04
CA ALA A 56 -17.57 -2.55 8.76
C ALA A 56 -17.03 -1.38 7.92
N GLN A 57 -16.99 -0.17 8.51
CA GLN A 57 -16.55 1.05 7.84
C GLN A 57 -15.11 1.36 8.19
N CYS A 58 -14.31 1.58 7.15
CA CYS A 58 -12.92 2.04 7.20
C CYS A 58 -12.69 3.16 6.17
N THR A 59 -11.45 3.64 6.08
CA THR A 59 -11.03 4.71 5.17
C THR A 59 -9.85 4.22 4.32
N ALA A 60 -9.88 4.50 3.02
CA ALA A 60 -8.79 4.18 2.08
C ALA A 60 -7.49 4.89 2.42
N ASN A 61 -6.34 4.22 2.23
CA ASN A 61 -5.03 4.87 2.32
C ASN A 61 -4.52 5.33 0.95
N PHE A 62 -3.88 4.47 0.20
CA PHE A 62 -3.19 4.81 -1.05
C PHE A 62 -3.69 3.95 -2.22
N VAL A 63 -3.30 4.36 -3.42
CA VAL A 63 -3.53 3.60 -4.65
C VAL A 63 -2.26 2.85 -5.01
N PHE A 64 -2.42 1.61 -5.48
CA PHE A 64 -1.33 0.75 -5.92
C PHE A 64 -1.65 0.18 -7.31
N THR A 65 -0.61 -0.21 -8.03
CA THR A 65 -0.73 -0.97 -9.28
C THR A 65 0.21 -2.17 -9.27
N ASP A 66 -0.08 -3.15 -10.10
CA ASP A 66 0.79 -4.29 -10.34
C ASP A 66 1.43 -4.26 -11.74
N ALA A 67 2.28 -5.25 -12.05
CA ALA A 67 2.94 -5.36 -13.35
C ALA A 67 1.95 -5.54 -14.53
N ALA A 68 0.72 -5.94 -14.28
CA ALA A 68 -0.34 -6.08 -15.28
C ALA A 68 -1.16 -4.79 -15.47
N GLY A 69 -0.90 -3.74 -14.66
CA GLY A 69 -1.66 -2.50 -14.64
C GLY A 69 -2.99 -2.60 -13.88
N THR A 70 -3.17 -3.65 -13.07
CA THR A 70 -4.34 -3.77 -12.20
C THR A 70 -4.27 -2.71 -11.11
N THR A 71 -5.39 -2.06 -10.82
CA THR A 71 -5.48 -1.00 -9.82
C THR A 71 -6.02 -1.53 -8.49
N TYR A 72 -5.36 -1.16 -7.41
CA TYR A 72 -5.76 -1.50 -6.05
C TYR A 72 -5.90 -0.24 -5.20
N VAL A 73 -6.80 -0.27 -4.25
CA VAL A 73 -6.90 0.71 -3.16
C VAL A 73 -6.59 0.01 -1.85
N GLY A 74 -5.67 0.59 -1.09
CA GLY A 74 -5.27 0.05 0.21
C GLY A 74 -6.15 0.53 1.36
N TYR A 75 -6.24 -0.29 2.40
CA TYR A 75 -6.82 0.04 3.70
C TYR A 75 -6.23 -0.88 4.77
N ALA A 76 -6.68 -0.80 6.02
CA ALA A 76 -6.18 -1.69 7.06
C ALA A 76 -6.74 -3.12 6.94
N ALA A 77 -5.91 -4.14 7.23
CA ALA A 77 -6.35 -5.53 7.15
C ALA A 77 -7.42 -5.88 8.20
N HIS A 78 -7.37 -5.24 9.38
CA HIS A 78 -8.41 -5.42 10.39
C HIS A 78 -9.80 -4.96 9.94
N CYS A 79 -9.90 -4.14 8.88
CA CYS A 79 -11.18 -3.74 8.27
C CYS A 79 -11.92 -4.91 7.60
N ALA A 80 -11.23 -5.98 7.31
CA ALA A 80 -11.79 -7.28 6.91
C ALA A 80 -11.72 -8.30 8.06
N GLY A 81 -11.47 -7.85 9.28
CA GLY A 81 -11.46 -8.69 10.48
C GLY A 81 -12.85 -9.24 10.83
N THR A 82 -12.87 -10.43 11.43
CA THR A 82 -14.11 -11.08 11.93
C THR A 82 -14.12 -11.23 13.46
N GLY A 83 -13.04 -10.74 14.12
CA GLY A 83 -12.88 -10.77 15.58
C GLY A 83 -13.40 -9.50 16.27
N GLU A 84 -12.96 -9.32 17.51
CA GLU A 84 -13.27 -8.13 18.29
C GLU A 84 -12.53 -6.89 17.75
N ALA A 85 -13.12 -5.70 17.92
CA ALA A 85 -12.51 -4.44 17.47
C ALA A 85 -11.15 -4.11 18.16
N THR A 86 -10.80 -4.86 19.20
CA THR A 86 -9.54 -4.76 19.96
C THR A 86 -8.48 -5.77 19.51
N ASP A 87 -8.81 -6.65 18.58
CA ASP A 87 -7.86 -7.61 18.02
C ASP A 87 -6.90 -6.87 17.09
N THR A 88 -5.63 -6.79 17.49
CA THR A 88 -4.57 -6.09 16.74
C THR A 88 -3.47 -7.03 16.25
N ASN A 89 -3.42 -8.27 16.76
CA ASN A 89 -2.44 -9.27 16.33
C ASN A 89 -2.93 -10.02 15.10
N GLY A 90 -2.44 -9.65 13.93
CA GLY A 90 -2.86 -10.23 12.66
C GLY A 90 -2.48 -11.69 12.45
N CYS A 91 -1.57 -12.24 13.29
CA CYS A 91 -1.21 -13.65 13.22
C CYS A 91 -2.28 -14.58 13.83
N ASP A 92 -3.12 -14.06 14.72
CA ASP A 92 -4.13 -14.84 15.47
C ASP A 92 -5.57 -14.35 15.25
N ALA A 93 -5.76 -13.10 14.81
CA ALA A 93 -7.08 -12.50 14.61
C ALA A 93 -7.81 -13.10 13.40
N GLY A 94 -9.13 -13.25 13.50
CA GLY A 94 -9.95 -13.73 12.40
C GLY A 94 -10.03 -12.73 11.24
N SER A 95 -10.11 -13.21 10.00
CA SER A 95 -10.23 -12.39 8.80
C SER A 95 -11.17 -12.99 7.77
N LEU A 96 -11.91 -12.14 7.07
CA LEU A 96 -12.70 -12.52 5.90
C LEU A 96 -11.78 -13.04 4.78
N PRO A 97 -12.24 -14.00 3.95
CA PRO A 97 -11.42 -14.59 2.91
C PRO A 97 -11.14 -13.58 1.76
N LEU A 98 -10.03 -13.82 1.03
CA LEU A 98 -9.83 -13.16 -0.25
C LEU A 98 -11.02 -13.43 -1.18
N GLY A 99 -11.37 -12.46 -2.01
CA GLY A 99 -12.58 -12.51 -2.84
C GLY A 99 -13.80 -11.82 -2.19
N THR A 100 -13.73 -11.44 -0.92
CA THR A 100 -14.80 -10.66 -0.27
C THR A 100 -15.02 -9.33 -0.98
N ARG A 101 -16.30 -8.96 -1.21
CA ARG A 101 -16.66 -7.68 -1.83
C ARG A 101 -16.47 -6.52 -0.89
N VAL A 102 -15.97 -5.41 -1.41
CA VAL A 102 -15.77 -4.15 -0.71
C VAL A 102 -16.41 -3.04 -1.50
N GLN A 103 -17.14 -2.16 -0.83
CA GLN A 103 -17.81 -1.00 -1.44
C GLN A 103 -17.03 0.27 -1.14
N PHE A 104 -16.83 1.11 -2.16
CA PHE A 104 -16.38 2.49 -2.01
C PHE A 104 -17.61 3.38 -1.88
N VAL A 105 -17.67 4.19 -0.82
CA VAL A 105 -18.86 4.95 -0.46
C VAL A 105 -18.52 6.40 -0.17
N GLU A 106 -19.35 7.32 -0.65
CA GLU A 106 -19.31 8.74 -0.32
C GLU A 106 -20.48 9.12 0.59
N GLY A 107 -20.20 10.01 1.56
CA GLY A 107 -21.23 10.61 2.41
C GLY A 107 -21.90 9.66 3.41
N GLY A 108 -21.27 8.52 3.70
CA GLY A 108 -21.70 7.64 4.78
C GLY A 108 -21.56 8.34 6.14
N SER A 109 -22.59 8.21 7.00
CA SER A 109 -22.63 8.79 8.34
C SER A 109 -23.48 7.93 9.27
N LEU A 110 -23.57 8.28 10.56
CA LEU A 110 -24.44 7.59 11.53
C LEU A 110 -25.93 7.56 11.12
N VAL A 111 -26.36 8.46 10.24
CA VAL A 111 -27.75 8.62 9.82
C VAL A 111 -27.97 8.38 8.32
N SER A 112 -26.92 8.08 7.58
CA SER A 112 -26.96 7.85 6.13
C SER A 112 -25.99 6.73 5.74
N ALA A 113 -26.46 5.76 4.95
CA ALA A 113 -25.58 4.75 4.36
C ALA A 113 -24.61 5.32 3.32
N GLY A 114 -24.79 6.59 2.92
CA GLY A 114 -24.02 7.19 1.83
C GLY A 114 -24.44 6.67 0.45
N THR A 115 -23.60 6.94 -0.54
CA THR A 115 -23.78 6.49 -1.92
C THR A 115 -22.61 5.60 -2.32
N THR A 116 -22.87 4.37 -2.74
CA THR A 116 -21.84 3.52 -3.35
C THR A 116 -21.41 4.11 -4.67
N VAL A 117 -20.13 4.47 -4.79
CA VAL A 117 -19.52 5.10 -5.98
C VAL A 117 -18.71 4.10 -6.81
N GLY A 118 -18.39 2.97 -6.24
CA GLY A 118 -17.70 1.86 -6.90
C GLY A 118 -17.55 0.68 -5.97
N GLU A 119 -17.01 -0.41 -6.52
CA GLU A 119 -16.80 -1.65 -5.80
C GLU A 119 -15.44 -2.28 -6.15
N GLY A 120 -15.05 -3.22 -5.34
CA GLY A 120 -13.84 -4.00 -5.56
C GLY A 120 -13.87 -5.31 -4.81
N THR A 121 -12.76 -6.01 -4.88
CA THR A 121 -12.61 -7.33 -4.27
C THR A 121 -11.34 -7.38 -3.43
N LEU A 122 -11.43 -7.87 -2.19
CA LEU A 122 -10.26 -8.07 -1.33
C LEU A 122 -9.28 -9.03 -2.00
N ALA A 123 -8.15 -8.49 -2.47
CA ALA A 123 -7.16 -9.23 -3.24
C ALA A 123 -5.94 -9.62 -2.39
N TYR A 124 -5.65 -8.87 -1.33
CA TYR A 124 -4.57 -9.14 -0.39
C TYR A 124 -4.98 -8.74 1.02
N SER A 125 -4.55 -9.51 2.00
CA SER A 125 -4.59 -9.19 3.42
C SER A 125 -3.30 -9.67 4.09
N SER A 126 -2.61 -8.76 4.77
CA SER A 126 -1.42 -9.11 5.56
C SER A 126 -1.75 -10.17 6.61
N TRP A 127 -2.90 -10.05 7.28
CA TRP A 127 -3.36 -10.99 8.30
C TRP A 127 -3.51 -12.41 7.76
N LEU A 128 -4.21 -12.58 6.65
CA LEU A 128 -4.34 -13.90 6.00
C LEU A 128 -2.98 -14.44 5.54
N THR A 129 -2.12 -13.57 5.00
CA THR A 129 -0.80 -13.96 4.52
C THR A 129 0.10 -14.40 5.67
N MET A 130 0.12 -13.66 6.78
CA MET A 130 0.88 -14.03 7.98
C MET A 130 0.44 -15.36 8.54
N GLN A 131 -0.87 -15.59 8.67
CA GLN A 131 -1.42 -16.86 9.16
C GLN A 131 -1.09 -18.04 8.25
N GLN A 132 -1.24 -17.90 6.94
CA GLN A 132 -0.90 -18.95 5.96
C GLN A 132 0.58 -19.31 5.99
N ARG A 133 1.44 -18.36 6.27
CA ARG A 133 2.89 -18.57 6.37
C ARG A 133 3.36 -19.05 7.74
N GLY A 134 2.49 -18.96 8.74
CA GLY A 134 2.85 -19.24 10.13
C GLY A 134 3.84 -18.22 10.68
N GLU A 135 3.65 -16.94 10.38
CA GLU A 135 4.48 -15.84 10.90
C GLU A 135 4.55 -15.86 12.42
N ARG A 136 5.69 -15.47 12.97
CA ARG A 136 5.97 -15.50 14.42
C ARG A 136 6.72 -14.27 14.92
N ASP A 137 7.20 -13.41 14.03
CA ASP A 137 7.84 -12.17 14.46
C ASP A 137 6.81 -11.27 15.16
N PRO A 138 7.03 -10.86 16.42
CA PRO A 138 6.03 -10.11 17.17
C PRO A 138 5.67 -8.77 16.53
N ASN A 139 6.65 -8.05 15.99
CA ASN A 139 6.41 -6.75 15.39
C ASN A 139 5.63 -6.87 14.09
N THR A 140 5.98 -7.87 13.25
CA THR A 140 5.22 -8.17 12.05
C THR A 140 3.78 -8.56 12.38
N CYS A 141 3.57 -9.39 13.41
CA CYS A 141 2.22 -9.80 13.83
C CYS A 141 1.38 -8.65 14.37
N ASP A 142 1.99 -7.74 15.13
CA ASP A 142 1.26 -6.68 15.83
C ASP A 142 1.03 -5.43 14.97
N PHE A 143 1.88 -5.19 13.95
CA PHE A 143 1.87 -3.91 13.23
C PHE A 143 1.65 -4.02 11.72
N ASN A 144 1.72 -5.23 11.12
CA ASN A 144 1.45 -5.39 9.68
C ASN A 144 -0.05 -5.48 9.42
N ASP A 145 -0.64 -4.35 9.06
CA ASP A 145 -2.10 -4.19 8.98
C ASP A 145 -2.55 -3.66 7.60
N LEU A 146 -1.88 -4.07 6.53
CA LEU A 146 -2.23 -3.66 5.17
C LEU A 146 -3.13 -4.70 4.48
N ALA A 147 -4.21 -4.22 3.85
CA ALA A 147 -4.97 -4.98 2.87
C ALA A 147 -5.16 -4.18 1.58
N LEU A 148 -5.35 -4.88 0.46
CA LEU A 148 -5.53 -4.32 -0.86
C LEU A 148 -6.83 -4.82 -1.46
N VAL A 149 -7.63 -3.88 -1.97
CA VAL A 149 -8.87 -4.13 -2.69
C VAL A 149 -8.63 -3.85 -4.16
N GLN A 150 -8.71 -4.87 -5.00
CA GLN A 150 -8.69 -4.71 -6.45
C GLN A 150 -9.96 -3.99 -6.88
N VAL A 151 -9.79 -2.83 -7.51
CA VAL A 151 -10.91 -2.04 -8.03
C VAL A 151 -11.53 -2.74 -9.23
N ASP A 152 -12.86 -2.79 -9.31
CA ASP A 152 -13.54 -3.34 -10.47
C ASP A 152 -13.18 -2.55 -11.73
N ALA A 153 -13.03 -3.24 -12.86
CA ALA A 153 -12.53 -2.64 -14.09
C ALA A 153 -13.33 -1.42 -14.55
N ASP A 154 -14.65 -1.44 -14.33
CA ASP A 154 -15.57 -0.36 -14.71
C ASP A 154 -15.43 0.88 -13.79
N ASP A 155 -14.78 0.73 -12.64
CA ASP A 155 -14.60 1.77 -11.64
C ASP A 155 -13.19 2.39 -11.65
N VAL A 156 -12.21 1.79 -12.34
CA VAL A 156 -10.83 2.29 -12.42
C VAL A 156 -10.77 3.74 -12.93
N ALA A 157 -11.62 4.11 -13.87
CA ALA A 157 -11.68 5.48 -14.42
C ALA A 157 -12.16 6.54 -13.40
N LYS A 158 -12.63 6.12 -12.22
CA LYS A 158 -13.05 7.00 -11.11
C LYS A 158 -11.95 7.23 -10.08
N VAL A 159 -10.79 6.55 -10.24
CA VAL A 159 -9.71 6.56 -9.25
C VAL A 159 -8.79 7.76 -9.46
N ASN A 160 -8.40 8.43 -8.37
CA ASN A 160 -7.27 9.35 -8.31
C ASN A 160 -6.37 9.01 -7.11
N PRO A 161 -5.04 8.93 -7.28
CA PRO A 161 -4.13 8.52 -6.21
C PRO A 161 -3.78 9.62 -5.21
N SER A 162 -4.22 10.88 -5.41
CA SER A 162 -3.85 11.98 -4.52
C SER A 162 -4.63 11.97 -3.21
N VAL A 163 -3.94 12.25 -2.10
CA VAL A 163 -4.58 12.44 -0.79
C VAL A 163 -5.35 13.77 -0.81
N PRO A 164 -6.67 13.78 -0.58
CA PRO A 164 -7.45 15.02 -0.58
C PRO A 164 -6.90 16.05 0.39
N PHE A 165 -7.03 17.32 0.06
CA PHE A 165 -6.55 18.46 0.83
C PHE A 165 -5.02 18.65 0.81
N TRP A 166 -4.24 17.55 0.94
CA TRP A 166 -2.79 17.60 1.07
C TRP A 166 -2.05 17.40 -0.26
N GLY A 167 -2.62 16.67 -1.23
CA GLY A 167 -1.89 16.16 -2.37
C GLY A 167 -0.96 15.01 -1.99
N GLY A 168 -0.02 14.67 -2.88
CA GLY A 168 0.85 13.51 -2.68
C GLY A 168 0.09 12.16 -2.78
N PRO A 169 0.71 11.03 -2.43
CA PRO A 169 2.10 10.91 -1.98
C PRO A 169 3.12 11.21 -3.09
N VAL A 170 4.27 11.74 -2.71
CA VAL A 170 5.37 11.97 -3.67
C VAL A 170 6.30 10.77 -3.80
N GLY A 171 6.26 9.86 -2.84
CA GLY A 171 7.05 8.63 -2.75
C GLY A 171 6.67 7.84 -1.51
N ILE A 172 7.56 6.95 -1.05
CA ILE A 172 7.42 6.18 0.20
C ILE A 172 8.49 6.66 1.17
N ASN A 173 8.11 6.89 2.43
CA ASN A 173 9.06 7.09 3.51
C ASN A 173 9.72 5.75 3.85
N THR A 174 11.05 5.70 3.81
CA THR A 174 11.86 4.52 4.16
C THR A 174 12.78 4.77 5.34
N GLU A 175 12.79 6.00 5.86
CA GLU A 175 13.68 6.43 6.94
C GLU A 175 12.98 6.41 8.32
N GLY A 176 11.65 6.25 8.33
CA GLY A 176 10.84 6.39 9.52
C GLY A 176 10.68 7.85 9.94
N THR A 177 10.36 8.07 11.22
CA THR A 177 10.16 9.40 11.81
C THR A 177 10.91 9.54 13.13
N ALA A 178 11.32 10.77 13.47
CA ALA A 178 11.76 11.15 14.79
C ALA A 178 10.59 11.74 15.62
N ALA A 179 10.76 11.79 16.94
CA ALA A 179 9.78 12.44 17.80
C ALA A 179 9.72 13.95 17.51
N GLY A 180 8.53 14.45 17.23
CA GLY A 180 8.28 15.85 16.87
C GLY A 180 8.13 16.08 15.36
N ASP A 181 8.44 15.11 14.52
CA ASP A 181 8.26 15.23 13.06
C ASP A 181 6.78 15.43 12.73
N THR A 182 6.50 16.33 11.79
CA THR A 182 5.14 16.63 11.36
C THR A 182 4.60 15.50 10.50
N VAL A 183 3.35 15.15 10.73
CA VAL A 183 2.61 14.16 9.93
C VAL A 183 1.28 14.72 9.49
N TYR A 184 0.80 14.27 8.32
CA TYR A 184 -0.46 14.67 7.72
C TYR A 184 -1.30 13.45 7.40
N SER A 185 -2.63 13.58 7.47
CA SER A 185 -3.55 12.48 7.16
C SER A 185 -4.89 13.02 6.66
N TYR A 186 -5.70 12.13 6.10
CA TYR A 186 -7.07 12.42 5.72
C TYR A 186 -7.97 11.24 6.10
N GLY A 187 -8.71 11.39 7.21
CA GLY A 187 -9.66 10.38 7.67
C GLY A 187 -11.09 10.71 7.24
N ASN A 188 -11.96 9.69 7.21
CA ASN A 188 -13.35 9.86 6.78
C ASN A 188 -14.32 8.95 7.55
N SER A 189 -14.23 9.00 8.87
CA SER A 189 -15.12 8.22 9.74
C SER A 189 -16.58 8.71 9.66
N SER A 190 -17.51 7.78 9.54
CA SER A 190 -18.95 8.05 9.64
C SER A 190 -19.34 8.67 10.99
N LEU A 191 -18.56 8.46 12.05
CA LEU A 191 -18.78 9.07 13.38
C LEU A 191 -18.61 10.59 13.39
N ARG A 192 -17.98 11.17 12.35
CA ARG A 192 -17.83 12.63 12.21
C ARG A 192 -19.07 13.31 11.66
N ALA A 193 -20.16 12.55 11.45
CA ALA A 193 -21.45 13.06 10.99
C ALA A 193 -21.39 13.90 9.69
N GLY A 194 -20.43 13.59 8.80
CA GLY A 194 -20.24 14.31 7.53
C GLY A 194 -19.54 15.66 7.67
N VAL A 195 -18.96 15.99 8.83
CA VAL A 195 -18.17 17.23 9.02
C VAL A 195 -16.81 17.08 8.35
N SER A 196 -16.72 17.44 7.08
CA SER A 196 -15.52 17.27 6.24
C SER A 196 -14.30 18.08 6.74
N GLN A 197 -14.53 19.15 7.50
CA GLN A 197 -13.45 19.94 8.14
C GLN A 197 -12.63 19.16 9.18
N LEU A 198 -13.16 18.01 9.63
CA LEU A 198 -12.46 17.12 10.56
C LEU A 198 -11.70 15.98 9.84
N SER A 199 -11.79 15.92 8.50
CA SER A 199 -11.10 14.91 7.70
C SER A 199 -9.60 15.17 7.55
N PRO A 200 -9.14 16.39 7.18
CA PRO A 200 -7.72 16.69 7.20
C PRO A 200 -7.18 16.67 8.64
N LYS A 201 -6.05 16.03 8.82
CA LYS A 201 -5.38 15.92 10.11
C LYS A 201 -3.93 16.34 9.95
N GLN A 202 -3.43 17.08 10.93
CA GLN A 202 -2.04 17.40 11.09
C GLN A 202 -1.63 17.13 12.53
N GLY A 203 -0.43 16.66 12.72
CA GLY A 203 0.07 16.34 14.03
C GLY A 203 1.56 16.05 14.07
N SER A 204 1.98 15.34 15.10
CA SER A 204 3.38 15.00 15.30
C SER A 204 3.55 13.52 15.56
N SER A 205 4.60 12.95 14.99
CA SER A 205 5.08 11.62 15.34
C SER A 205 5.73 11.64 16.73
N LEU A 206 5.64 10.52 17.43
CA LEU A 206 6.40 10.25 18.65
C LEU A 206 7.69 9.48 18.35
N GLY A 207 8.01 9.30 17.08
CA GLY A 207 9.13 8.53 16.58
C GLY A 207 8.73 7.11 16.15
N THR A 208 9.56 6.50 15.32
CA THR A 208 9.40 5.13 14.87
C THR A 208 9.73 4.15 16.00
N THR A 209 8.90 3.12 16.17
CA THR A 209 9.04 2.06 17.17
C THR A 209 8.75 0.68 16.55
N GLY A 210 8.73 -0.40 17.35
CA GLY A 210 8.44 -1.75 16.84
C GLY A 210 9.44 -2.20 15.77
N GLU A 211 10.73 -1.89 15.96
CA GLU A 211 11.80 -2.21 15.00
C GLU A 211 11.53 -1.70 13.56
N GLY A 212 10.89 -0.53 13.47
CA GLY A 212 10.56 0.10 12.18
C GLY A 212 9.11 -0.07 11.75
N TRP A 213 8.33 -0.92 12.39
CA TRP A 213 7.01 -1.30 11.93
C TRP A 213 5.89 -0.29 12.23
N THR A 214 6.10 0.64 13.18
CA THR A 214 5.01 1.53 13.57
C THR A 214 5.46 2.91 14.00
N HIS A 215 4.59 3.89 13.79
CA HIS A 215 4.76 5.29 14.16
C HIS A 215 3.58 5.71 15.06
N PRO A 216 3.75 5.75 16.39
CA PRO A 216 2.76 6.40 17.24
C PRO A 216 2.70 7.90 16.93
N VAL A 217 1.49 8.44 16.75
CA VAL A 217 1.29 9.85 16.36
C VAL A 217 0.19 10.51 17.20
N TYR A 218 0.30 11.82 17.41
CA TYR A 218 -0.81 12.66 17.87
C TYR A 218 -1.21 13.64 16.79
N THR A 219 -2.50 13.70 16.48
CA THR A 219 -3.07 14.69 15.54
C THR A 219 -4.09 15.56 16.26
N VAL A 220 -4.25 16.81 15.78
CA VAL A 220 -5.23 17.77 16.35
C VAL A 220 -6.65 17.18 16.35
N SER A 221 -6.98 16.40 15.32
CA SER A 221 -8.21 15.60 15.25
C SER A 221 -7.82 14.12 15.24
N PRO A 222 -7.78 13.44 16.40
CA PRO A 222 -7.35 12.04 16.46
C PRO A 222 -8.16 11.15 15.52
N GLY A 223 -7.51 10.09 15.01
CA GLY A 223 -8.22 9.01 14.32
C GLY A 223 -9.19 8.34 15.28
N VAL A 224 -10.40 8.12 14.83
CA VAL A 224 -11.48 7.44 15.56
C VAL A 224 -11.96 6.23 14.77
N PRO A 225 -12.75 5.30 15.36
CA PRO A 225 -13.30 4.17 14.60
C PRO A 225 -13.91 4.62 13.27
N GLY A 226 -13.57 3.94 12.18
CA GLY A 226 -13.91 4.32 10.80
C GLY A 226 -12.85 5.15 10.08
N ASP A 227 -11.93 5.82 10.79
CA ASP A 227 -10.72 6.37 10.19
C ASP A 227 -9.64 5.28 9.95
N SER A 228 -9.82 4.08 10.47
CA SER A 228 -8.95 2.92 10.24
C SER A 228 -8.59 2.77 8.77
N GLY A 229 -7.33 2.53 8.47
CA GLY A 229 -6.85 2.43 7.11
C GLY A 229 -6.41 3.75 6.48
N SER A 230 -6.74 4.92 7.05
CA SER A 230 -6.37 6.23 6.49
C SER A 230 -4.89 6.36 6.18
N ALA A 231 -4.58 7.05 5.09
CA ALA A 231 -3.23 7.42 4.70
C ALA A 231 -2.59 8.38 5.71
N PHE A 232 -1.32 8.14 6.05
CA PHE A 232 -0.46 9.11 6.69
C PHE A 232 0.69 9.49 5.77
N LEU A 233 0.99 10.78 5.69
CA LEU A 233 2.13 11.34 4.98
C LEU A 233 3.12 11.94 5.99
N ASP A 234 4.41 11.93 5.63
CA ASP A 234 5.46 12.65 6.35
C ASP A 234 5.48 14.16 5.98
N ALA A 235 6.45 14.90 6.51
CA ALA A 235 6.61 16.34 6.30
C ALA A 235 6.95 16.70 4.83
N GLU A 236 7.50 15.78 4.08
CA GLU A 236 7.88 15.90 2.66
C GLU A 236 6.79 15.40 1.71
N GLY A 237 5.71 14.82 2.24
CA GLY A 237 4.59 14.28 1.47
C GLY A 237 4.81 12.84 0.99
N ASN A 238 5.77 12.12 1.54
CA ASN A 238 5.90 10.69 1.27
C ASN A 238 4.85 9.90 2.05
N ALA A 239 4.40 8.80 1.47
CA ALA A 239 3.54 7.84 2.15
C ALA A 239 4.27 7.24 3.35
N LEU A 240 3.83 7.58 4.55
CA LEU A 240 4.40 7.11 5.82
C LEU A 240 3.76 5.79 6.24
N GLY A 241 2.43 5.70 6.22
CA GLY A 241 1.80 4.51 6.75
C GLY A 241 0.28 4.49 6.71
N THR A 242 -0.25 3.42 7.30
CA THR A 242 -1.66 3.05 7.41
C THR A 242 -2.14 3.26 8.84
N LEU A 243 -3.21 4.01 9.06
CA LEU A 243 -3.81 4.15 10.39
C LEU A 243 -4.40 2.82 10.84
N SER A 244 -3.83 2.26 11.90
CA SER A 244 -4.20 0.94 12.42
C SER A 244 -4.98 1.04 13.75
N THR A 245 -4.47 1.78 14.74
CA THR A 245 -5.01 1.72 16.10
C THR A 245 -5.28 3.09 16.71
N LEU A 246 -6.17 3.10 17.71
CA LEU A 246 -6.36 4.20 18.65
C LEU A 246 -5.96 3.72 20.05
N ALA A 247 -4.93 4.31 20.63
CA ALA A 247 -4.46 3.93 21.96
C ALA A 247 -5.33 4.54 23.05
N ILE A 248 -5.66 3.70 24.05
CA ILE A 248 -6.36 4.11 25.26
C ILE A 248 -5.35 4.39 26.38
N ALA A 249 -4.25 3.66 26.43
CA ALA A 249 -3.11 3.78 27.36
C ALA A 249 -1.88 3.09 26.75
N PRO A 250 -0.64 3.50 27.15
CA PRO A 250 -0.28 4.59 28.05
C PRO A 250 -0.38 5.99 27.39
N LEU A 251 -0.45 6.06 26.07
CA LEU A 251 -0.50 7.29 25.28
C LEU A 251 -1.93 7.54 24.78
N ALA A 252 -2.86 7.76 25.72
CA ALA A 252 -4.27 7.92 25.40
C ALA A 252 -4.53 8.99 24.34
N GLY A 253 -5.28 8.61 23.30
CA GLY A 253 -5.59 9.47 22.16
C GLY A 253 -4.51 9.52 21.07
N SER A 254 -3.39 8.80 21.23
CA SER A 254 -2.47 8.58 20.11
C SER A 254 -3.03 7.54 19.13
N ASN A 255 -2.63 7.66 17.89
CA ASN A 255 -2.90 6.63 16.89
C ASN A 255 -1.61 5.85 16.59
N GLY A 256 -1.74 4.54 16.38
CA GLY A 256 -0.69 3.72 15.81
C GLY A 256 -0.83 3.71 14.29
N VAL A 257 0.25 4.01 13.60
CA VAL A 257 0.35 4.01 12.14
C VAL A 257 1.33 2.91 11.74
N GLY A 258 0.85 1.89 11.02
CA GLY A 258 1.70 0.86 10.44
C GLY A 258 2.62 1.46 9.38
N ASP A 259 3.91 1.08 9.37
CA ASP A 259 4.89 1.59 8.41
C ASP A 259 4.64 1.03 7.01
N LEU A 260 4.31 1.89 6.04
CA LEU A 260 3.97 1.43 4.70
C LEU A 260 5.14 0.76 3.97
N ALA A 261 6.37 1.17 4.22
CA ALA A 261 7.52 0.55 3.56
C ALA A 261 7.66 -0.92 3.96
N HIS A 262 7.50 -1.24 5.25
CA HIS A 262 7.50 -2.62 5.76
C HIS A 262 6.27 -3.40 5.29
N GLU A 263 5.07 -2.82 5.40
CA GLU A 263 3.81 -3.43 4.97
C GLU A 263 3.84 -3.78 3.47
N LEU A 264 4.29 -2.83 2.63
CA LEU A 264 4.37 -3.02 1.19
C LEU A 264 5.46 -4.04 0.81
N ALA A 265 6.63 -3.98 1.45
CA ALA A 265 7.69 -4.97 1.23
C ALA A 265 7.22 -6.40 1.58
N TYR A 266 6.47 -6.55 2.66
CA TYR A 266 5.86 -7.83 3.04
C TYR A 266 4.84 -8.30 1.99
N ALA A 267 3.98 -7.40 1.50
CA ALA A 267 3.01 -7.69 0.45
C ALA A 267 3.70 -8.09 -0.87
N GLN A 268 4.73 -7.37 -1.29
CA GLN A 268 5.54 -7.68 -2.47
C GLN A 268 6.20 -9.05 -2.39
N GLN A 269 6.73 -9.39 -1.21
CA GLN A 269 7.45 -10.65 -1.01
C GLN A 269 6.50 -11.85 -0.88
N HIS A 270 5.32 -11.66 -0.30
CA HIS A 270 4.47 -12.75 0.16
C HIS A 270 3.03 -12.72 -0.35
N GLY A 271 2.58 -11.60 -0.90
CA GLY A 271 1.18 -11.38 -1.29
C GLY A 271 0.79 -12.00 -2.65
N GLY A 272 1.76 -12.47 -3.43
CA GLY A 272 1.49 -13.10 -4.72
C GLY A 272 1.08 -12.12 -5.84
N ILE A 273 1.17 -10.80 -5.63
CA ILE A 273 0.88 -9.75 -6.60
C ILE A 273 2.21 -9.28 -7.20
N ALA A 274 2.49 -9.69 -8.43
CA ALA A 274 3.77 -9.40 -9.08
C ALA A 274 3.90 -7.92 -9.45
N GLY A 275 5.00 -7.27 -9.04
CA GLY A 275 5.28 -5.87 -9.38
C GLY A 275 4.31 -4.90 -8.72
N LEU A 276 3.83 -5.22 -7.51
CA LEU A 276 3.00 -4.32 -6.71
C LEU A 276 3.79 -3.06 -6.34
N GLU A 277 3.27 -1.90 -6.68
CA GLU A 277 3.93 -0.60 -6.44
C GLU A 277 2.92 0.46 -5.98
N LEU A 278 3.37 1.39 -5.13
CA LEU A 278 2.62 2.59 -4.78
C LEU A 278 2.52 3.51 -6.01
N VAL A 279 1.34 4.07 -6.23
CA VAL A 279 1.11 5.09 -7.26
C VAL A 279 1.30 6.48 -6.63
N PRO A 280 2.23 7.30 -7.13
CA PRO A 280 2.34 8.70 -6.70
C PRO A 280 1.07 9.50 -6.97
N GLY A 281 0.78 10.49 -6.13
CA GLY A 281 -0.32 11.41 -6.34
C GLY A 281 -0.17 12.22 -7.63
N THR A 282 -1.29 12.60 -8.25
CA THR A 282 -1.32 13.48 -9.42
C THR A 282 -1.25 14.96 -9.04
N GLU A 283 -1.63 15.28 -7.80
CA GLU A 283 -1.56 16.62 -7.24
C GLU A 283 -0.28 16.78 -6.40
N PRO A 284 0.40 17.93 -6.48
CA PRO A 284 1.57 18.20 -5.68
C PRO A 284 1.19 18.20 -4.18
N PHE A 285 2.10 17.71 -3.34
CA PHE A 285 1.94 17.84 -1.89
C PHE A 285 2.02 19.31 -1.48
N THR A 286 1.02 19.75 -0.70
CA THR A 286 0.89 21.15 -0.22
C THR A 286 0.40 21.11 1.23
N PRO A 287 1.32 21.19 2.24
CA PRO A 287 1.02 21.13 3.66
C PRO A 287 0.40 22.43 4.21
#